data_aa3c0cc4007c39a75068126d3c497bf2
#
_entry.id   aa3c0cc4007c39a75068126d3c497bf2
#
_cell.length_a   1.000
_cell.length_b   1.000
_cell.length_c   1.000
_cell.angle_alpha   90.00
_cell.angle_beta   90.00
_cell.angle_gamma   90.00
#
_symmetry.space_group_name_H-M   'P 1'
#
loop_
_entity.id
_entity.type
_entity.pdbx_description
1 polymer ?
#
loop_
_entity_poly.entity_id
_entity_poly.type
_entity_poly.pdbx_seq_one_letter_code
_entity_poly.pdbx_strand_id
1 'polypeptide(L)'
;MSGSQEDEAMIELPEAVVIARQITETLGGKRIARAVANASPHKFAWYTGDPATYNERLAGKVIGAGVGVGGNIEFEAGDMQLSISAPVRYYAEGEKRPKKHQLLIEFEDGTAISSSAQMWGGFFCFPQGENGGYPDAQIARERPSPLTGAFDGAYFDTLFGEESYKLSAKAFLATEQRIPGLGNGVLQDILWTARIHPKRKMGELSEAEVDAMFDAVKDVLAQMTAQGGRDTERDLFWNPGGYKTILSRNTLDTPCPACGTIIQKQAYLGGNIYFCAGCQAA
;
A
#
# COMPACT_ATOMS: atom_id res chain seq x y z
N MET A 1 22.11 11.81 19.17
CA MET A 1 21.39 12.24 17.94
C MET A 1 20.42 11.13 17.59
N SER A 2 19.20 11.21 18.12
CA SER A 2 18.13 10.24 17.83
C SER A 2 17.52 10.67 16.49
N GLY A 3 17.90 9.99 15.41
CA GLY A 3 17.16 10.10 14.15
C GLY A 3 15.75 9.59 14.40
N SER A 4 14.77 10.46 14.30
CA SER A 4 13.38 10.09 14.16
C SER A 4 13.31 9.14 12.95
N GLN A 5 13.03 7.86 13.18
CA GLN A 5 12.47 7.02 12.13
C GLN A 5 11.12 7.67 11.81
N GLU A 6 11.11 8.51 10.79
CA GLU A 6 9.87 8.97 10.18
C GLU A 6 9.14 7.71 9.73
N ASP A 7 7.84 7.64 10.02
CA ASP A 7 6.97 6.61 9.45
C ASP A 7 6.96 6.85 7.94
N GLU A 8 7.86 6.15 7.23
CA GLU A 8 8.05 6.34 5.80
C GLU A 8 6.84 5.77 5.04
N ALA A 9 6.38 6.54 4.07
CA ALA A 9 5.22 6.24 3.26
C ALA A 9 5.40 4.90 2.53
N MET A 10 4.51 3.95 2.77
CA MET A 10 4.42 2.69 2.03
C MET A 10 3.09 2.58 1.32
N ILE A 11 3.13 2.11 0.09
CA ILE A 11 1.91 1.80 -0.66
C ILE A 11 1.19 0.64 0.03
N GLU A 12 -0.05 0.90 0.42
CA GLU A 12 -0.96 -0.11 0.93
C GLU A 12 -2.18 -0.23 -0.01
N LEU A 13 -3.11 -1.11 0.27
CA LEU A 13 -4.21 -1.42 -0.65
C LEU A 13 -4.98 -0.19 -1.18
N PRO A 14 -5.38 0.80 -0.35
CA PRO A 14 -6.11 1.96 -0.85
C PRO A 14 -5.31 2.78 -1.88
N GLU A 15 -4.03 3.05 -1.58
CA GLU A 15 -3.15 3.82 -2.47
C GLU A 15 -2.84 3.05 -3.75
N ALA A 16 -2.61 1.73 -3.67
CA ALA A 16 -2.36 0.90 -4.84
C ALA A 16 -3.53 0.94 -5.82
N VAL A 17 -4.76 0.82 -5.33
CA VAL A 17 -5.98 0.88 -6.16
C VAL A 17 -6.17 2.28 -6.76
N VAL A 18 -5.98 3.33 -5.97
CA VAL A 18 -6.13 4.71 -6.44
C VAL A 18 -5.11 5.05 -7.53
N ILE A 19 -3.84 4.76 -7.30
CA ILE A 19 -2.77 5.07 -8.25
C ILE A 19 -2.91 4.23 -9.52
N ALA A 20 -3.26 2.95 -9.43
CA ALA A 20 -3.50 2.09 -10.59
C ALA A 20 -4.63 2.61 -11.47
N ARG A 21 -5.74 3.08 -10.88
CA ARG A 21 -6.82 3.75 -11.60
C ARG A 21 -6.33 5.03 -12.27
N GLN A 22 -5.60 5.89 -11.57
CA GLN A 22 -5.03 7.13 -12.12
C GLN A 22 -4.04 6.85 -13.26
N ILE A 23 -3.26 5.77 -13.18
CA ILE A 23 -2.38 5.32 -14.29
C ILE A 23 -3.23 4.97 -15.52
N THR A 24 -4.30 4.18 -15.36
CA THR A 24 -5.21 3.85 -16.46
C THR A 24 -5.80 5.11 -17.13
N GLU A 25 -6.31 6.02 -16.32
CA GLU A 25 -6.98 7.24 -16.78
C GLU A 25 -6.01 8.24 -17.45
N THR A 26 -4.76 8.33 -16.97
CA THR A 26 -3.80 9.37 -17.38
C THR A 26 -2.80 8.87 -18.43
N LEU A 27 -2.40 7.59 -18.32
CA LEU A 27 -1.33 7.00 -19.13
C LEU A 27 -1.85 5.97 -20.14
N GLY A 28 -3.08 5.48 -19.99
CA GLY A 28 -3.67 4.51 -20.91
C GLY A 28 -3.58 5.01 -22.36
N GLY A 29 -3.05 4.16 -23.23
CA GLY A 29 -2.80 4.50 -24.64
C GLY A 29 -1.49 5.24 -24.94
N LYS A 30 -0.76 5.73 -23.93
CA LYS A 30 0.54 6.38 -24.15
C LYS A 30 1.61 5.37 -24.51
N ARG A 31 2.48 5.75 -25.46
CA ARG A 31 3.63 4.94 -25.89
C ARG A 31 4.87 5.30 -25.09
N ILE A 32 5.56 4.30 -24.61
CA ILE A 32 6.83 4.44 -23.88
C ILE A 32 7.94 4.80 -24.87
N ALA A 33 8.56 5.96 -24.68
CA ALA A 33 9.74 6.36 -25.42
C ALA A 33 11.02 5.75 -24.83
N ARG A 34 11.10 5.70 -23.50
CA ARG A 34 12.28 5.21 -22.79
C ARG A 34 11.92 4.73 -21.38
N ALA A 35 12.62 3.70 -20.91
CA ALA A 35 12.58 3.26 -19.54
C ALA A 35 13.99 3.17 -18.93
N VAL A 36 14.18 3.64 -17.71
CA VAL A 36 15.45 3.57 -16.97
C VAL A 36 15.17 2.95 -15.62
N ALA A 37 15.73 1.79 -15.34
CA ALA A 37 15.65 1.14 -14.04
C ALA A 37 17.01 1.16 -13.34
N ASN A 38 17.00 1.21 -12.01
CA ASN A 38 18.17 1.20 -11.14
C ASN A 38 19.20 2.33 -11.39
N ALA A 39 18.76 3.50 -11.85
CA ALA A 39 19.66 4.65 -12.04
C ALA A 39 20.29 5.13 -10.73
N SER A 40 19.61 4.92 -9.61
CA SER A 40 20.11 5.20 -8.26
C SER A 40 19.99 3.92 -7.43
N PRO A 41 21.06 3.11 -7.32
CA PRO A 41 21.01 1.84 -6.59
C PRO A 41 20.54 2.04 -5.14
N HIS A 42 19.65 1.17 -4.70
CA HIS A 42 19.13 1.13 -3.34
C HIS A 42 19.20 -0.30 -2.79
N LYS A 43 19.70 -0.46 -1.58
CA LYS A 43 19.94 -1.78 -0.95
C LYS A 43 18.68 -2.68 -0.93
N PHE A 44 17.51 -2.07 -0.79
CA PHE A 44 16.23 -2.76 -0.69
C PHE A 44 15.31 -2.43 -1.88
N ALA A 45 15.87 -2.33 -3.08
CA ALA A 45 15.13 -2.25 -4.33
C ALA A 45 15.30 -3.58 -5.09
N TRP A 46 14.18 -4.18 -5.50
CA TRP A 46 14.14 -5.46 -6.20
C TRP A 46 13.58 -5.32 -7.61
N TYR A 47 14.11 -6.13 -8.52
CA TYR A 47 13.77 -6.11 -9.95
C TYR A 47 13.57 -7.53 -10.46
N THR A 48 12.90 -7.69 -11.61
CA THR A 48 12.84 -8.95 -12.35
C THR A 48 14.01 -9.01 -13.34
N GLY A 49 14.93 -9.91 -13.12
CA GLY A 49 16.12 -10.04 -13.97
C GLY A 49 17.07 -8.85 -13.89
N ASP A 50 17.75 -8.54 -14.99
CA ASP A 50 18.66 -7.39 -15.06
C ASP A 50 17.89 -6.10 -15.33
N PRO A 51 17.88 -5.10 -14.41
CA PRO A 51 17.23 -3.83 -14.62
C PRO A 51 17.76 -3.04 -15.83
N ALA A 52 18.99 -3.29 -16.29
CA ALA A 52 19.55 -2.65 -17.49
C ALA A 52 18.76 -3.01 -18.78
N THR A 53 18.06 -4.15 -18.79
CA THR A 53 17.25 -4.60 -19.93
C THR A 53 15.86 -3.98 -19.98
N TYR A 54 15.44 -3.19 -19.00
CA TYR A 54 14.08 -2.64 -18.93
C TYR A 54 13.73 -1.75 -20.11
N ASN A 55 14.71 -1.01 -20.64
CA ASN A 55 14.47 -0.20 -21.84
C ASN A 55 14.14 -1.07 -23.07
N GLU A 56 14.87 -2.14 -23.29
CA GLU A 56 14.62 -3.07 -24.41
C GLU A 56 13.26 -3.75 -24.29
N ARG A 57 12.84 -4.04 -23.06
CA ARG A 57 11.57 -4.70 -22.78
C ARG A 57 10.35 -3.78 -22.88
N LEU A 58 10.52 -2.47 -22.67
CA LEU A 58 9.41 -1.52 -22.51
C LEU A 58 9.33 -0.46 -23.60
N ALA A 59 10.44 -0.06 -24.23
CA ALA A 59 10.43 0.98 -25.27
C ALA A 59 9.52 0.60 -26.46
N GLY A 60 8.71 1.54 -26.91
CA GLY A 60 7.74 1.35 -27.98
C GLY A 60 6.42 0.68 -27.55
N LYS A 61 6.33 0.14 -26.34
CA LYS A 61 5.09 -0.48 -25.83
C LYS A 61 4.09 0.58 -25.38
N VAL A 62 2.82 0.21 -25.39
CA VAL A 62 1.69 1.09 -25.04
C VAL A 62 1.17 0.70 -23.65
N ILE A 63 0.93 1.68 -22.78
CA ILE A 63 0.34 1.48 -21.47
C ILE A 63 -1.12 1.04 -21.62
N GLY A 64 -1.48 -0.01 -20.91
CA GLY A 64 -2.83 -0.55 -20.81
C GLY A 64 -3.49 -0.26 -19.47
N ALA A 65 -4.32 -1.20 -19.02
CA ALA A 65 -5.05 -1.08 -17.76
C ALA A 65 -4.15 -1.26 -16.55
N GLY A 66 -4.47 -0.55 -15.46
CA GLY A 66 -3.84 -0.70 -14.16
C GLY A 66 -4.81 -1.29 -13.12
N VAL A 67 -4.28 -2.06 -12.19
CA VAL A 67 -5.02 -2.67 -11.09
C VAL A 67 -4.18 -2.64 -9.80
N GLY A 68 -4.82 -2.37 -8.66
CA GLY A 68 -4.19 -2.53 -7.34
C GLY A 68 -4.26 -3.98 -6.88
N VAL A 69 -3.10 -4.58 -6.59
CA VAL A 69 -2.98 -5.99 -6.14
C VAL A 69 -2.30 -6.01 -4.78
N GLY A 70 -3.09 -6.11 -3.71
CA GLY A 70 -2.58 -5.86 -2.37
C GLY A 70 -1.95 -4.48 -2.27
N GLY A 71 -0.71 -4.38 -1.78
CA GLY A 71 0.09 -3.14 -1.75
C GLY A 71 0.89 -2.88 -3.04
N ASN A 72 0.52 -3.48 -4.18
CA ASN A 72 1.24 -3.32 -5.43
C ASN A 72 0.38 -2.60 -6.48
N ILE A 73 1.00 -1.68 -7.21
CA ILE A 73 0.44 -1.00 -8.36
C ILE A 73 0.85 -1.81 -9.59
N GLU A 74 -0.09 -2.48 -10.23
CA GLU A 74 0.17 -3.24 -11.44
C GLU A 74 -0.47 -2.57 -12.65
N PHE A 75 0.22 -2.59 -13.80
CA PHE A 75 -0.31 -2.09 -15.06
C PHE A 75 0.38 -2.73 -16.25
N GLU A 76 -0.36 -2.81 -17.33
CA GLU A 76 0.08 -3.40 -18.60
C GLU A 76 0.98 -2.43 -19.38
N ALA A 77 1.95 -2.98 -20.10
CA ALA A 77 2.76 -2.29 -21.09
C ALA A 77 2.99 -3.22 -22.29
N GLY A 78 2.08 -3.20 -23.25
CA GLY A 78 2.05 -4.13 -24.39
C GLY A 78 1.90 -5.59 -23.91
N ASP A 79 2.88 -6.44 -24.16
CA ASP A 79 2.95 -7.83 -23.71
C ASP A 79 3.64 -7.99 -22.33
N MET A 80 4.01 -6.87 -21.70
CA MET A 80 4.64 -6.86 -20.39
C MET A 80 3.68 -6.40 -19.31
N GLN A 81 3.91 -6.88 -18.08
CA GLN A 81 3.29 -6.43 -16.84
C GLN A 81 4.35 -5.71 -16.00
N LEU A 82 4.02 -4.52 -15.50
CA LEU A 82 4.77 -3.87 -14.43
C LEU A 82 4.05 -4.07 -13.10
N SER A 83 4.82 -4.28 -12.02
CA SER A 83 4.33 -4.37 -10.65
C SER A 83 5.25 -3.55 -9.75
N ILE A 84 4.72 -2.51 -9.11
CA ILE A 84 5.47 -1.53 -8.34
C ILE A 84 4.89 -1.46 -6.93
N SER A 85 5.73 -1.66 -5.90
CA SER A 85 5.35 -1.54 -4.48
C SER A 85 5.96 -0.32 -3.78
N ALA A 86 6.25 0.74 -4.54
CA ALA A 86 6.79 2.00 -4.05
C ALA A 86 5.98 3.18 -4.62
N PRO A 87 6.03 4.37 -3.99
CA PRO A 87 5.34 5.55 -4.50
C PRO A 87 5.66 5.85 -5.96
N VAL A 88 4.65 6.15 -6.76
CA VAL A 88 4.77 6.53 -8.16
C VAL A 88 4.34 7.98 -8.32
N ARG A 89 5.14 8.78 -9.04
CA ARG A 89 4.84 10.18 -9.36
C ARG A 89 4.79 10.42 -10.85
N TYR A 90 3.75 11.12 -11.31
CA TYR A 90 3.61 11.64 -12.67
C TYR A 90 4.34 12.99 -12.83
N TYR A 91 4.85 13.21 -14.02
CA TYR A 91 5.49 14.46 -14.46
C TYR A 91 4.88 14.91 -15.77
N ALA A 92 4.43 16.17 -15.81
CA ALA A 92 3.96 16.79 -17.03
C ALA A 92 5.10 17.00 -18.06
N GLU A 93 4.73 17.29 -19.31
CA GLU A 93 5.68 17.68 -20.35
C GLU A 93 6.50 18.90 -19.89
N GLY A 94 7.83 18.84 -20.09
CA GLY A 94 8.76 19.89 -19.68
C GLY A 94 9.04 19.97 -18.17
N GLU A 95 8.31 19.23 -17.32
CA GLU A 95 8.60 19.18 -15.90
C GLU A 95 9.93 18.47 -15.64
N LYS A 96 10.75 19.01 -14.71
CA LYS A 96 12.06 18.44 -14.40
C LYS A 96 11.94 17.07 -13.75
N ARG A 97 12.63 16.07 -14.31
CA ARG A 97 12.69 14.71 -13.78
C ARG A 97 13.56 14.64 -12.50
N PRO A 98 13.28 13.69 -11.59
CA PRO A 98 14.10 13.51 -10.39
C PRO A 98 15.49 12.99 -10.78
N LYS A 99 16.51 13.47 -10.09
CA LYS A 99 17.89 13.01 -10.31
C LYS A 99 18.11 11.58 -9.77
N LYS A 100 17.35 11.19 -8.73
CA LYS A 100 17.41 9.87 -8.11
C LYS A 100 16.09 9.16 -8.33
N HIS A 101 16.15 7.94 -8.83
CA HIS A 101 14.98 7.07 -9.04
C HIS A 101 15.44 5.63 -9.20
N GLN A 102 14.58 4.70 -8.84
CA GLN A 102 14.75 3.28 -9.12
C GLN A 102 14.06 2.87 -10.42
N LEU A 103 12.98 3.59 -10.81
CA LEU A 103 12.33 3.43 -12.10
C LEU A 103 11.92 4.80 -12.63
N LEU A 104 12.22 5.06 -13.91
CA LEU A 104 11.72 6.20 -14.69
C LEU A 104 11.20 5.66 -16.02
N ILE A 105 9.97 6.01 -16.38
CA ILE A 105 9.37 5.72 -17.70
C ILE A 105 8.99 7.05 -18.34
N GLU A 106 9.56 7.35 -19.49
CA GLU A 106 9.29 8.53 -20.28
C GLU A 106 8.41 8.15 -21.48
N PHE A 107 7.42 8.99 -21.81
CA PHE A 107 6.48 8.77 -22.89
C PHE A 107 6.79 9.67 -24.09
N GLU A 108 6.32 9.27 -25.29
CA GLU A 108 6.54 10.02 -26.54
C GLU A 108 5.96 11.44 -26.51
N ASP A 109 4.94 11.69 -25.70
CA ASP A 109 4.34 13.01 -25.50
C ASP A 109 5.10 13.91 -24.53
N GLY A 110 6.29 13.51 -24.10
CA GLY A 110 7.14 14.26 -23.19
C GLY A 110 6.73 14.17 -21.72
N THR A 111 5.66 13.44 -21.37
CA THR A 111 5.31 13.17 -19.97
C THR A 111 6.12 12.00 -19.39
N ALA A 112 6.08 11.76 -18.09
CA ALA A 112 6.78 10.64 -17.48
C ALA A 112 6.15 10.20 -16.16
N ILE A 113 6.53 9.02 -15.71
CA ILE A 113 6.38 8.58 -14.31
C ILE A 113 7.73 8.17 -13.73
N SER A 114 7.93 8.41 -12.44
CA SER A 114 9.05 7.84 -11.70
C SER A 114 8.59 7.17 -10.42
N SER A 115 9.40 6.21 -9.97
CA SER A 115 9.21 5.56 -8.67
C SER A 115 10.54 5.39 -7.94
N SER A 116 10.50 5.57 -6.62
CA SER A 116 11.68 5.48 -5.76
C SER A 116 11.33 4.74 -4.47
N ALA A 117 12.17 3.75 -4.12
CA ALA A 117 12.10 3.10 -2.83
C ALA A 117 12.44 4.10 -1.72
N GLN A 118 11.63 4.12 -0.66
CA GLN A 118 11.91 4.86 0.56
C GLN A 118 12.63 3.95 1.57
N MET A 119 11.96 2.94 2.12
CA MET A 119 12.58 1.89 2.92
C MET A 119 12.95 0.69 2.07
N TRP A 120 12.01 0.19 1.27
CA TRP A 120 12.15 -0.89 0.31
C TRP A 120 11.17 -0.68 -0.84
N GLY A 121 11.37 -1.39 -1.95
CA GLY A 121 10.44 -1.31 -3.09
C GLY A 121 10.73 -2.36 -4.15
N GLY A 122 9.68 -2.89 -4.75
CA GLY A 122 9.73 -3.74 -5.92
C GLY A 122 9.44 -2.92 -7.17
N PHE A 123 10.22 -3.16 -8.21
CA PHE A 123 10.11 -2.54 -9.53
C PHE A 123 10.18 -3.64 -10.57
N PHE A 124 9.14 -4.47 -10.63
CA PHE A 124 9.14 -5.68 -11.43
C PHE A 124 8.58 -5.43 -12.82
N CYS A 125 9.18 -6.08 -13.82
CA CYS A 125 8.73 -6.07 -15.20
C CYS A 125 8.86 -7.50 -15.74
N PHE A 126 7.75 -8.13 -16.14
CA PHE A 126 7.69 -9.52 -16.58
C PHE A 126 6.63 -9.70 -17.68
N PRO A 127 6.69 -10.76 -18.51
CA PRO A 127 5.68 -11.04 -19.51
C PRO A 127 4.28 -11.20 -18.89
N GLN A 128 3.25 -10.71 -19.58
CA GLN A 128 1.87 -10.92 -19.16
C GLN A 128 1.55 -12.42 -19.05
N GLY A 129 0.78 -12.79 -18.01
CA GLY A 129 0.41 -14.17 -17.73
C GLY A 129 1.47 -14.98 -17.00
N GLU A 130 2.67 -14.45 -16.78
CA GLU A 130 3.66 -15.08 -15.92
C GLU A 130 3.49 -14.68 -14.46
N ASN A 131 3.88 -15.59 -13.55
CA ASN A 131 3.95 -15.31 -12.11
C ASN A 131 5.22 -14.52 -11.80
N GLY A 132 5.21 -13.24 -12.17
CA GLY A 132 6.26 -12.30 -11.82
C GLY A 132 5.87 -11.44 -10.62
N GLY A 133 6.79 -10.59 -10.20
CA GLY A 133 6.58 -9.64 -9.12
C GLY A 133 7.09 -10.14 -7.76
N TYR A 134 6.76 -9.37 -6.74
CA TYR A 134 7.11 -9.70 -5.36
C TYR A 134 6.26 -10.87 -4.84
N PRO A 135 6.77 -11.74 -3.96
CA PRO A 135 5.98 -12.84 -3.40
C PRO A 135 4.64 -12.41 -2.81
N ASP A 136 4.57 -11.23 -2.18
CA ASP A 136 3.35 -10.67 -1.63
C ASP A 136 2.28 -10.35 -2.70
N ALA A 137 2.69 -9.95 -3.92
CA ALA A 137 1.78 -9.75 -5.03
C ALA A 137 1.20 -11.08 -5.54
N GLN A 138 1.98 -12.17 -5.51
CA GLN A 138 1.47 -13.50 -5.86
C GLN A 138 0.42 -13.95 -4.84
N ILE A 139 0.70 -13.81 -3.55
CA ILE A 139 -0.26 -14.11 -2.48
C ILE A 139 -1.53 -13.27 -2.66
N ALA A 140 -1.39 -11.98 -3.01
CA ALA A 140 -2.52 -11.07 -3.18
C ALA A 140 -3.41 -11.41 -4.39
N ARG A 141 -2.87 -12.03 -5.45
CA ARG A 141 -3.67 -12.51 -6.59
C ARG A 141 -4.49 -13.74 -6.25
N GLU A 142 -4.03 -14.55 -5.32
CA GLU A 142 -4.68 -15.81 -4.90
C GLU A 142 -5.74 -15.60 -3.81
N ARG A 143 -5.73 -14.46 -3.13
CA ARG A 143 -6.61 -14.15 -2.00
C ARG A 143 -7.65 -13.09 -2.37
N PRO A 144 -8.87 -13.18 -1.83
CA PRO A 144 -9.88 -12.14 -2.00
C PRO A 144 -9.40 -10.79 -1.46
N SER A 145 -9.57 -9.74 -2.26
CA SER A 145 -9.35 -8.37 -1.77
C SER A 145 -10.46 -7.95 -0.81
N PRO A 146 -10.14 -7.28 0.31
CA PRO A 146 -11.15 -6.71 1.23
C PRO A 146 -12.16 -5.77 0.56
N LEU A 147 -11.81 -5.21 -0.60
CA LEU A 147 -12.68 -4.31 -1.38
C LEU A 147 -13.71 -5.06 -2.24
N THR A 148 -13.72 -6.40 -2.20
CA THR A 148 -14.65 -7.23 -2.98
C THR A 148 -15.64 -7.98 -2.10
N GLY A 149 -16.74 -8.47 -2.70
CA GLY A 149 -17.70 -9.31 -2.00
C GLY A 149 -17.17 -10.71 -1.66
N ALA A 150 -16.09 -11.16 -2.33
CA ALA A 150 -15.47 -12.45 -2.04
C ALA A 150 -14.70 -12.45 -0.70
N PHE A 151 -14.34 -11.29 -0.17
CA PHE A 151 -13.86 -11.14 1.19
C PHE A 151 -15.07 -10.97 2.12
N ASP A 152 -15.71 -12.07 2.44
CA ASP A 152 -16.86 -12.15 3.33
C ASP A 152 -16.48 -12.69 4.73
N GLY A 153 -17.46 -12.79 5.64
CA GLY A 153 -17.24 -13.29 6.99
C GLY A 153 -16.73 -14.73 6.98
N ALA A 154 -17.27 -15.59 6.09
CA ALA A 154 -16.84 -16.98 5.98
C ALA A 154 -15.37 -17.09 5.55
N TYR A 155 -14.93 -16.25 4.60
CA TYR A 155 -13.51 -16.17 4.25
C TYR A 155 -12.68 -15.62 5.42
N PHE A 156 -13.13 -14.57 6.09
CA PHE A 156 -12.40 -13.99 7.23
C PHE A 156 -12.19 -15.01 8.34
N ASP A 157 -13.18 -15.87 8.62
CA ASP A 157 -13.07 -16.96 9.59
C ASP A 157 -11.98 -17.96 9.22
N THR A 158 -11.72 -18.19 7.93
CA THR A 158 -10.63 -19.07 7.49
C THR A 158 -9.23 -18.55 7.80
N LEU A 159 -9.09 -17.26 8.13
CA LEU A 159 -7.82 -16.65 8.51
C LEU A 159 -7.39 -17.02 9.93
N PHE A 160 -8.31 -17.60 10.72
CA PHE A 160 -8.04 -18.05 12.07
C PHE A 160 -7.54 -19.49 12.10
N GLY A 161 -6.51 -19.73 12.91
CA GLY A 161 -5.94 -21.02 13.22
C GLY A 161 -5.33 -20.97 14.61
N GLU A 162 -4.87 -22.09 15.15
CA GLU A 162 -4.34 -22.19 16.53
C GLU A 162 -3.28 -21.11 16.84
N GLU A 163 -2.37 -20.86 15.90
CA GLU A 163 -1.31 -19.86 16.08
C GLU A 163 -1.84 -18.42 16.01
N SER A 164 -2.91 -18.15 15.26
CA SER A 164 -3.47 -16.81 15.14
C SER A 164 -3.99 -16.27 16.46
N TYR A 165 -4.53 -17.12 17.33
CA TYR A 165 -5.01 -16.71 18.66
C TYR A 165 -3.92 -16.16 19.59
N LYS A 166 -2.65 -16.52 19.34
CA LYS A 166 -1.49 -16.02 20.07
C LYS A 166 -1.00 -14.66 19.57
N LEU A 167 -1.41 -14.27 18.36
CA LEU A 167 -1.02 -13.01 17.75
C LEU A 167 -1.71 -11.83 18.43
N SER A 168 -1.05 -10.67 18.41
CA SER A 168 -1.75 -9.42 18.70
C SER A 168 -2.62 -9.01 17.50
N ALA A 169 -3.63 -8.18 17.73
CA ALA A 169 -4.48 -7.66 16.65
C ALA A 169 -3.65 -6.99 15.52
N LYS A 170 -2.61 -6.23 15.88
CA LYS A 170 -1.66 -5.70 14.89
C LYS A 170 -0.99 -6.81 14.08
N ALA A 171 -0.45 -7.83 14.74
CA ALA A 171 0.25 -8.92 14.05
C ALA A 171 -0.71 -9.73 13.17
N PHE A 172 -1.93 -9.99 13.64
CA PHE A 172 -2.95 -10.69 12.86
C PHE A 172 -3.28 -9.94 11.57
N LEU A 173 -3.51 -8.64 11.63
CA LEU A 173 -3.91 -7.85 10.47
C LEU A 173 -2.75 -7.60 9.48
N ALA A 174 -1.55 -7.26 9.96
CA ALA A 174 -0.50 -6.67 9.15
C ALA A 174 0.73 -7.56 8.92
N THR A 175 0.68 -8.86 9.24
CA THR A 175 1.79 -9.78 8.95
C THR A 175 1.38 -10.92 8.03
N GLU A 176 2.36 -11.52 7.33
CA GLU A 176 2.21 -12.70 6.46
C GLU A 176 1.23 -12.49 5.31
N GLN A 177 0.95 -11.24 4.93
CA GLN A 177 -0.04 -10.91 3.91
C GLN A 177 -1.37 -11.67 4.10
N ARG A 178 -1.75 -11.90 5.37
CA ARG A 178 -2.99 -12.59 5.73
C ARG A 178 -4.19 -11.87 5.13
N ILE A 179 -4.15 -10.55 5.15
CA ILE A 179 -5.02 -9.66 4.38
C ILE A 179 -4.13 -8.86 3.43
N PRO A 180 -4.11 -9.17 2.13
CA PRO A 180 -3.17 -8.56 1.19
C PRO A 180 -3.28 -7.05 1.11
N GLY A 181 -2.12 -6.37 1.25
CA GLY A 181 -2.04 -4.92 1.19
C GLY A 181 -2.53 -4.19 2.44
N LEU A 182 -2.90 -4.91 3.50
CA LEU A 182 -3.19 -4.33 4.80
C LEU A 182 -1.88 -4.21 5.58
N GLY A 183 -1.37 -3.00 5.70
CA GLY A 183 -0.12 -2.72 6.37
C GLY A 183 -0.30 -1.90 7.64
N ASN A 184 0.82 -1.39 8.16
CA ASN A 184 0.86 -0.67 9.44
C ASN A 184 0.11 0.68 9.40
N GLY A 185 -0.04 1.29 8.23
CA GLY A 185 -0.72 2.58 8.11
C GLY A 185 -2.24 2.46 8.21
N VAL A 186 -2.85 1.54 7.46
CA VAL A 186 -4.32 1.37 7.44
C VAL A 186 -4.85 0.71 8.71
N LEU A 187 -4.07 -0.19 9.34
CA LEU A 187 -4.53 -0.92 10.54
C LEU A 187 -4.88 -0.02 11.73
N GLN A 188 -4.30 1.17 11.80
CA GLN A 188 -4.50 2.08 12.93
C GLN A 188 -5.97 2.48 13.05
N ASP A 189 -6.54 2.99 11.95
CA ASP A 189 -7.93 3.44 11.91
C ASP A 189 -8.90 2.25 11.93
N ILE A 190 -8.53 1.11 11.35
CA ILE A 190 -9.30 -0.14 11.44
C ILE A 190 -9.47 -0.55 12.91
N LEU A 191 -8.38 -0.64 13.66
CA LEU A 191 -8.41 -1.05 15.07
C LEU A 191 -9.08 0.00 15.97
N TRP A 192 -8.95 1.29 15.64
CA TRP A 192 -9.69 2.34 16.34
C TRP A 192 -11.19 2.23 16.11
N THR A 193 -11.62 1.96 14.88
CA THR A 193 -13.03 1.76 14.52
C THR A 193 -13.61 0.54 15.23
N ALA A 194 -12.88 -0.56 15.27
CA ALA A 194 -13.25 -1.79 15.98
C ALA A 194 -13.12 -1.68 17.51
N ARG A 195 -12.59 -0.57 18.07
CA ARG A 195 -12.33 -0.39 19.49
C ARG A 195 -11.37 -1.41 20.11
N ILE A 196 -10.45 -1.93 19.30
CA ILE A 196 -9.48 -2.96 19.71
C ILE A 196 -8.10 -2.33 19.84
N HIS A 197 -7.46 -2.50 21.00
CA HIS A 197 -6.08 -2.06 21.17
C HIS A 197 -5.11 -2.92 20.31
N PRO A 198 -4.13 -2.33 19.61
CA PRO A 198 -3.24 -3.08 18.71
C PRO A 198 -2.47 -4.23 19.35
N LYS A 199 -2.29 -4.22 20.66
CA LYS A 199 -1.57 -5.26 21.40
C LYS A 199 -2.46 -6.37 21.97
N ARG A 200 -3.79 -6.21 21.99
CA ARG A 200 -4.70 -7.26 22.47
C ARG A 200 -4.49 -8.52 21.67
N LYS A 201 -4.52 -9.66 22.35
CA LYS A 201 -4.40 -10.97 21.70
C LYS A 201 -5.69 -11.34 21.01
N MET A 202 -5.59 -11.96 19.84
CA MET A 202 -6.77 -12.43 19.11
C MET A 202 -7.61 -13.42 19.91
N GLY A 203 -6.97 -14.25 20.72
CA GLY A 203 -7.67 -15.21 21.60
C GLY A 203 -8.36 -14.59 22.82
N GLU A 204 -8.19 -13.30 23.07
CA GLU A 204 -8.85 -12.54 24.13
C GLU A 204 -10.06 -11.75 23.62
N LEU A 205 -10.28 -11.75 22.30
CA LEU A 205 -11.39 -11.06 21.67
C LEU A 205 -12.66 -11.91 21.73
N SER A 206 -13.78 -11.28 22.05
CA SER A 206 -15.10 -11.87 21.90
C SER A 206 -15.48 -11.98 20.42
N GLU A 207 -16.46 -12.84 20.08
CA GLU A 207 -17.03 -12.94 18.72
C GLU A 207 -17.47 -11.56 18.21
N ALA A 208 -18.19 -10.78 19.02
CA ALA A 208 -18.63 -9.44 18.63
C ALA A 208 -17.47 -8.46 18.31
N GLU A 209 -16.32 -8.59 18.99
CA GLU A 209 -15.13 -7.80 18.67
C GLU A 209 -14.46 -8.28 17.39
N VAL A 210 -14.48 -9.58 17.10
CA VAL A 210 -13.98 -10.15 15.84
C VAL A 210 -14.86 -9.69 14.67
N ASP A 211 -16.19 -9.73 14.82
CA ASP A 211 -17.15 -9.20 13.84
C ASP A 211 -16.91 -7.70 13.57
N ALA A 212 -16.75 -6.92 14.65
CA ALA A 212 -16.45 -5.49 14.53
C ALA A 212 -15.10 -5.23 13.82
N MET A 213 -14.11 -6.10 14.00
CA MET A 213 -12.84 -6.02 13.29
C MET A 213 -13.03 -6.31 11.79
N PHE A 214 -13.80 -7.34 11.43
CA PHE A 214 -14.13 -7.66 10.04
C PHE A 214 -14.83 -6.49 9.34
N ASP A 215 -15.87 -5.95 9.96
CA ASP A 215 -16.61 -4.80 9.43
C ASP A 215 -15.69 -3.58 9.26
N ALA A 216 -14.86 -3.30 10.27
CA ALA A 216 -13.91 -2.19 10.22
C ALA A 216 -12.85 -2.38 9.10
N VAL A 217 -12.38 -3.59 8.85
CA VAL A 217 -11.46 -3.88 7.72
C VAL A 217 -12.12 -3.49 6.40
N LYS A 218 -13.36 -3.91 6.16
CA LYS A 218 -14.06 -3.60 4.92
C LYS A 218 -14.37 -2.10 4.79
N ASP A 219 -14.97 -1.52 5.80
CA ASP A 219 -15.50 -0.15 5.75
C ASP A 219 -14.38 0.88 5.66
N VAL A 220 -13.32 0.75 6.49
CA VAL A 220 -12.23 1.71 6.51
C VAL A 220 -11.42 1.65 5.22
N LEU A 221 -11.11 0.44 4.71
CA LEU A 221 -10.38 0.31 3.44
C LEU A 221 -11.19 0.83 2.25
N ALA A 222 -12.52 0.58 2.23
CA ALA A 222 -13.41 1.12 1.21
C ALA A 222 -13.47 2.65 1.26
N GLN A 223 -13.59 3.25 2.46
CA GLN A 223 -13.58 4.71 2.64
C GLN A 223 -12.25 5.33 2.23
N MET A 224 -11.12 4.77 2.65
CA MET A 224 -9.78 5.23 2.25
C MET A 224 -9.64 5.22 0.72
N THR A 225 -10.07 4.14 0.07
CA THR A 225 -10.00 3.99 -1.40
C THR A 225 -10.91 5.00 -2.11
N ALA A 226 -12.17 5.14 -1.65
CA ALA A 226 -13.15 6.05 -2.25
C ALA A 226 -12.74 7.53 -2.14
N GLN A 227 -12.01 7.89 -1.08
CA GLN A 227 -11.53 9.24 -0.83
C GLN A 227 -10.13 9.51 -1.44
N GLY A 228 -9.60 8.61 -2.25
CA GLY A 228 -8.32 8.84 -2.96
C GLY A 228 -7.06 8.52 -2.14
N GLY A 229 -7.16 7.64 -1.15
CA GLY A 229 -6.08 7.25 -0.27
C GLY A 229 -6.00 8.07 1.02
N ARG A 230 -5.05 7.74 1.88
CA ARG A 230 -4.82 8.42 3.17
C ARG A 230 -4.10 9.75 2.98
N ASP A 231 -4.37 10.72 3.85
CA ASP A 231 -3.71 12.04 3.85
C ASP A 231 -2.23 11.98 4.26
N THR A 232 -1.76 10.86 4.77
CA THR A 232 -0.36 10.58 5.04
C THR A 232 0.41 10.13 3.80
N GLU A 233 -0.29 9.73 2.74
CA GLU A 233 0.27 9.19 1.50
C GLU A 233 0.04 10.13 0.31
N ARG A 234 0.66 9.81 -0.83
CA ARG A 234 0.58 10.60 -2.06
C ARG A 234 -0.03 9.78 -3.20
N ASP A 235 -0.88 10.46 -3.97
CA ASP A 235 -1.41 9.91 -5.23
C ASP A 235 -0.40 10.05 -6.39
N LEU A 236 -0.80 9.64 -7.58
CA LEU A 236 0.02 9.73 -8.80
C LEU A 236 0.49 11.18 -9.11
N PHE A 237 -0.32 12.17 -8.79
CA PHE A 237 -0.04 13.60 -9.02
C PHE A 237 0.66 14.27 -7.83
N TRP A 238 1.06 13.49 -6.84
CA TRP A 238 1.75 13.94 -5.62
C TRP A 238 0.86 14.75 -4.68
N ASN A 239 -0.47 14.66 -4.82
CA ASN A 239 -1.41 15.22 -3.85
C ASN A 239 -1.57 14.26 -2.66
N PRO A 240 -1.81 14.78 -1.46
CA PRO A 240 -2.19 13.93 -0.33
C PRO A 240 -3.55 13.29 -0.61
N GLY A 241 -3.76 12.07 -0.12
CA GLY A 241 -5.08 11.45 -0.16
C GLY A 241 -6.15 12.26 0.57
N GLY A 242 -7.39 12.07 0.21
CA GLY A 242 -8.53 12.81 0.79
C GLY A 242 -9.01 12.24 2.12
N TYR A 243 -8.75 10.97 2.42
CA TYR A 243 -9.14 10.36 3.69
C TYR A 243 -8.28 10.92 4.83
N LYS A 244 -8.94 11.55 5.80
CA LYS A 244 -8.29 12.11 6.99
C LYS A 244 -8.09 11.01 8.02
N THR A 245 -6.83 10.61 8.20
CA THR A 245 -6.47 9.58 9.17
C THR A 245 -6.82 10.02 10.59
N ILE A 246 -7.43 9.11 11.34
CA ILE A 246 -7.82 9.33 12.75
C ILE A 246 -6.60 9.08 13.65
N LEU A 247 -5.87 8.02 13.38
CA LEU A 247 -4.68 7.62 14.13
C LEU A 247 -3.45 7.56 13.22
N SER A 248 -2.66 8.61 13.24
CA SER A 248 -1.43 8.71 12.44
C SER A 248 -0.43 9.68 13.04
N ARG A 249 0.71 9.87 12.36
CA ARG A 249 1.66 10.93 12.69
C ARG A 249 1.05 12.34 12.65
N ASN A 250 0.00 12.53 11.84
CA ASN A 250 -0.67 13.83 11.69
C ASN A 250 -1.59 14.17 12.88
N THR A 251 -2.00 13.15 13.64
CA THR A 251 -2.95 13.29 14.75
C THR A 251 -2.34 12.95 16.12
N LEU A 252 -1.04 12.62 16.16
CA LEU A 252 -0.32 12.40 17.40
C LEU A 252 -0.44 13.62 18.32
N ASP A 253 -0.60 13.39 19.62
CA ASP A 253 -0.75 14.41 20.66
C ASP A 253 -1.99 15.30 20.51
N THR A 254 -2.94 14.95 19.63
CA THR A 254 -4.25 15.63 19.53
C THR A 254 -5.35 14.85 20.26
N PRO A 255 -6.48 15.50 20.60
CA PRO A 255 -7.61 14.80 21.20
C PRO A 255 -8.25 13.80 20.22
N CYS A 256 -8.57 12.60 20.72
CA CYS A 256 -9.38 11.64 19.98
C CYS A 256 -10.76 12.21 19.64
N PRO A 257 -11.22 12.13 18.38
CA PRO A 257 -12.50 12.72 17.98
C PRO A 257 -13.72 12.07 18.65
N ALA A 258 -13.58 10.86 19.19
CA ALA A 258 -14.70 10.16 19.83
C ALA A 258 -14.77 10.38 21.35
N CYS A 259 -13.64 10.52 22.05
CA CYS A 259 -13.66 10.57 23.53
C CYS A 259 -12.78 11.67 24.13
N GLY A 260 -12.04 12.43 23.32
CA GLY A 260 -11.19 13.52 23.79
C GLY A 260 -9.85 13.08 24.41
N THR A 261 -9.64 11.79 24.64
CA THR A 261 -8.34 11.28 25.15
C THR A 261 -7.23 11.57 24.15
N ILE A 262 -6.08 12.01 24.63
CA ILE A 262 -4.94 12.32 23.76
C ILE A 262 -4.43 11.06 23.04
N ILE A 263 -4.28 11.14 21.72
CA ILE A 263 -3.76 10.07 20.87
C ILE A 263 -2.29 9.84 21.20
N GLN A 264 -1.93 8.58 21.40
CA GLN A 264 -0.61 8.15 21.83
C GLN A 264 0.11 7.38 20.72
N LYS A 265 1.45 7.33 20.81
CA LYS A 265 2.32 6.56 19.93
C LYS A 265 3.21 5.64 20.73
N GLN A 266 3.41 4.42 20.24
CA GLN A 266 4.35 3.46 20.83
C GLN A 266 5.04 2.65 19.73
N ALA A 267 6.36 2.37 19.88
CA ALA A 267 7.05 1.40 19.06
C ALA A 267 6.57 -0.02 19.38
N TYR A 268 6.17 -0.77 18.35
CA TYR A 268 5.70 -2.14 18.51
C TYR A 268 5.84 -2.94 17.21
N LEU A 269 6.45 -4.13 17.27
CA LEU A 269 6.64 -5.06 16.14
C LEU A 269 7.22 -4.38 14.88
N GLY A 270 8.38 -3.77 15.02
CA GLY A 270 9.12 -3.20 13.90
C GLY A 270 8.55 -1.91 13.28
N GLY A 271 7.53 -1.31 13.89
CA GLY A 271 6.94 -0.04 13.47
C GLY A 271 6.33 0.70 14.64
N ASN A 272 5.55 1.73 14.37
CA ASN A 272 4.81 2.47 15.38
C ASN A 272 3.34 2.07 15.37
N ILE A 273 2.73 2.02 16.55
CA ILE A 273 1.28 2.02 16.70
C ILE A 273 0.83 3.37 17.23
N TYR A 274 -0.28 3.86 16.69
CA TYR A 274 -1.02 5.00 17.20
C TYR A 274 -2.32 4.48 17.78
N PHE A 275 -2.71 4.97 18.95
CA PHE A 275 -3.91 4.47 19.63
C PHE A 275 -4.50 5.51 20.57
N CYS A 276 -5.79 5.34 20.87
CA CYS A 276 -6.51 6.09 21.88
C CYS A 276 -6.79 5.18 23.07
N ALA A 277 -6.12 5.41 24.20
CA ALA A 277 -6.31 4.59 25.41
C ALA A 277 -7.74 4.67 25.99
N GLY A 278 -8.50 5.71 25.67
CA GLY A 278 -9.90 5.84 26.09
C GLY A 278 -10.88 5.01 25.24
N CYS A 279 -10.58 4.81 23.94
CA CYS A 279 -11.45 4.04 23.04
C CYS A 279 -11.02 2.58 22.89
N GLN A 280 -9.73 2.30 23.06
CA GLN A 280 -9.10 1.02 22.78
C GLN A 280 -8.43 0.54 24.07
N ALA A 281 -9.21 -0.05 24.98
CA ALA A 281 -8.67 -0.64 26.21
C ALA A 281 -7.72 -1.81 25.87
N ALA A 282 -6.58 -1.87 26.61
CA ALA A 282 -5.57 -2.92 26.47
C ALA A 282 -5.94 -4.19 27.22
#